data_08adc9de058718d475c824fb1502682c
#
_entry.id   08adc9de058718d475c824fb1502682c
#
_cell.length_a   1.000
_cell.length_b   1.000
_cell.length_c   1.000
_cell.angle_alpha   90.00
_cell.angle_beta   90.00
_cell.angle_gamma   90.00
#
_symmetry.space_group_name_H-M   'P 1'
#
loop_
_entity.id
_entity.type
_entity.pdbx_description
1 polymer ?
#
loop_
_entity_poly.entity_id
_entity_poly.type
_entity_poly.pdbx_seq_one_letter_code
_entity_poly.pdbx_strand_id
1 'polypeptide(L)'
;MQDIYMSIGQSIRRRRKEKHLTQETLATNVETSAQYISRIERGQVCPSLEFLYRLSAALECPIYSLLPSTAPSVSTSFFSQELASQLNSCTPQQQQFLMSFISWFLQQSTPFSE
;
A
#
# COMPACT_ATOMS: atom_id res chain seq x y z
N MET A 1 2.33 15.28 -3.78
CA MET A 1 1.34 14.18 -3.84
C MET A 1 1.47 13.33 -5.08
N GLN A 2 1.69 13.95 -6.24
CA GLN A 2 1.87 13.17 -7.47
C GLN A 2 3.08 12.25 -7.41
N ASP A 3 4.14 12.68 -6.73
CA ASP A 3 5.33 11.84 -6.59
C ASP A 3 5.03 10.56 -5.82
N ILE A 4 4.15 10.65 -4.82
CA ILE A 4 3.75 9.47 -4.05
C ILE A 4 2.93 8.53 -4.92
N TYR A 5 2.00 9.08 -5.68
CA TYR A 5 1.17 8.27 -6.57
C TYR A 5 2.03 7.55 -7.61
N MET A 6 2.98 8.28 -8.19
CA MET A 6 3.89 7.70 -9.16
C MET A 6 4.74 6.60 -8.55
N SER A 7 5.24 6.82 -7.34
CA SER A 7 6.06 5.84 -6.64
C SER A 7 5.28 4.55 -6.38
N ILE A 8 4.05 4.70 -5.93
CA ILE A 8 3.19 3.54 -5.69
C ILE A 8 2.91 2.81 -7.00
N GLY A 9 2.57 3.57 -8.04
CA GLY A 9 2.29 2.99 -9.34
C GLY A 9 3.46 2.24 -9.93
N GLN A 10 4.66 2.79 -9.79
CA GLN A 10 5.87 2.14 -10.29
C GLN A 10 6.18 0.86 -9.52
N SER A 11 5.93 0.85 -8.22
CA SER A 11 6.12 -0.35 -7.42
C SER A 11 5.17 -1.45 -7.86
N ILE A 12 3.91 -1.09 -8.11
CA ILE A 12 2.92 -2.05 -8.59
C ILE A 12 3.34 -2.62 -9.95
N ARG A 13 3.74 -1.73 -10.85
CA ARG A 13 4.17 -2.15 -12.19
C ARG A 13 5.37 -3.08 -12.12
N ARG A 14 6.35 -2.74 -11.29
CA ARG A 14 7.54 -3.57 -11.15
C ARG A 14 7.18 -4.96 -10.65
N ARG A 15 6.37 -5.04 -9.59
CA ARG A 15 5.96 -6.33 -9.06
C ARG A 15 5.14 -7.13 -10.05
N ARG A 16 4.26 -6.43 -10.80
CA ARG A 16 3.46 -7.10 -11.82
C ARG A 16 4.35 -7.74 -12.87
N LYS A 17 5.35 -7.01 -13.34
CA LYS A 17 6.25 -7.52 -14.37
C LYS A 17 7.12 -8.65 -13.85
N GLU A 18 7.53 -8.58 -12.60
CA GLU A 18 8.29 -9.67 -11.97
C GLU A 18 7.46 -10.95 -11.94
N LYS A 19 6.16 -10.83 -11.81
CA LYS A 19 5.25 -11.97 -11.81
C LYS A 19 4.81 -12.36 -13.19
N HIS A 20 5.26 -11.66 -14.22
CA HIS A 20 4.90 -11.91 -15.62
C HIS A 20 3.40 -11.78 -15.85
N LEU A 21 2.77 -10.84 -15.16
CA LEU A 21 1.34 -10.60 -15.30
C LEU A 21 1.10 -9.42 -16.23
N THR A 22 0.04 -9.52 -17.05
CA THR A 22 -0.43 -8.37 -17.80
C THR A 22 -1.30 -7.50 -16.90
N GLN A 23 -1.52 -6.27 -17.33
CA GLN A 23 -2.46 -5.40 -16.63
C GLN A 23 -3.86 -6.03 -16.57
N GLU A 24 -4.25 -6.70 -17.64
CA GLU A 24 -5.57 -7.34 -17.69
C GLU A 24 -5.67 -8.49 -16.68
N THR A 25 -4.64 -9.32 -16.60
CA THR A 25 -4.64 -10.44 -15.67
C THR A 25 -4.69 -9.93 -14.23
N LEU A 26 -3.85 -8.94 -13.91
CA LEU A 26 -3.88 -8.38 -12.57
C LEU A 26 -5.24 -7.77 -12.26
N ALA A 27 -5.82 -7.05 -13.22
CA ALA A 27 -7.13 -6.44 -13.04
C ALA A 27 -8.19 -7.49 -12.75
N THR A 28 -8.17 -8.59 -13.46
CA THR A 28 -9.10 -9.68 -13.22
C THR A 28 -8.94 -10.25 -11.82
N ASN A 29 -7.70 -10.41 -11.39
CA ASN A 29 -7.42 -11.01 -10.08
C ASN A 29 -7.90 -10.14 -8.93
N VAL A 30 -7.94 -8.82 -9.13
CA VAL A 30 -8.39 -7.89 -8.08
C VAL A 30 -9.75 -7.28 -8.41
N GLU A 31 -10.43 -7.83 -9.40
CA GLU A 31 -11.81 -7.48 -9.74
C GLU A 31 -11.97 -6.02 -10.14
N THR A 32 -11.11 -5.57 -11.05
CA THR A 32 -11.18 -4.23 -11.60
C THR A 32 -10.87 -4.27 -13.10
N SER A 33 -10.74 -3.11 -13.72
CA SER A 33 -10.45 -3.01 -15.14
C SER A 33 -8.96 -2.78 -15.36
N ALA A 34 -8.49 -3.25 -16.53
CA ALA A 34 -7.10 -3.01 -16.93
C ALA A 34 -6.83 -1.50 -17.05
N GLN A 35 -7.84 -0.74 -17.43
CA GLN A 35 -7.71 0.71 -17.55
C GLN A 35 -7.43 1.34 -16.20
N TYR A 36 -8.09 0.87 -15.15
CA TYR A 36 -7.84 1.38 -13.81
C TYR A 36 -6.44 1.03 -13.33
N ILE A 37 -6.00 -0.21 -13.58
CA ILE A 37 -4.63 -0.60 -13.24
C ILE A 37 -3.63 0.30 -13.98
N SER A 38 -3.87 0.54 -15.27
CA SER A 38 -2.99 1.41 -16.04
C SER A 38 -2.90 2.81 -15.44
N ARG A 39 -4.03 3.36 -15.00
CA ARG A 39 -4.05 4.69 -14.41
C ARG A 39 -3.29 4.74 -13.10
N ILE A 40 -3.41 3.69 -12.29
CA ILE A 40 -2.65 3.59 -11.06
C ILE A 40 -1.16 3.54 -11.36
N GLU A 41 -0.76 2.71 -12.31
CA GLU A 41 0.65 2.54 -12.65
C GLU A 41 1.27 3.82 -13.21
N ARG A 42 0.45 4.67 -13.82
CA ARG A 42 0.94 5.95 -14.35
C ARG A 42 0.88 7.08 -13.33
N GLY A 43 0.46 6.77 -12.11
CA GLY A 43 0.40 7.78 -11.07
C GLY A 43 -0.76 8.75 -11.20
N GLN A 44 -1.77 8.42 -11.99
CA GLN A 44 -2.90 9.29 -12.22
C GLN A 44 -3.94 9.22 -11.13
N VAL A 45 -4.01 8.10 -10.43
CA VAL A 45 -4.92 7.91 -9.30
C VAL A 45 -4.17 7.18 -8.20
N CYS A 46 -4.64 7.38 -6.98
CA CYS A 46 -4.10 6.67 -5.83
C CYS A 46 -5.14 5.66 -5.37
N PRO A 47 -4.80 4.38 -5.31
CA PRO A 47 -5.75 3.39 -4.82
C PRO A 47 -5.98 3.54 -3.32
N SER A 48 -7.14 3.10 -2.86
CA SER A 48 -7.44 3.06 -1.45
C SER A 48 -6.53 2.04 -0.76
N LEU A 49 -6.41 2.15 0.55
CA LEU A 49 -5.61 1.20 1.33
C LEU A 49 -6.14 -0.22 1.16
N GLU A 50 -7.46 -0.38 1.15
CA GLU A 50 -8.07 -1.69 0.95
C GLU A 50 -7.69 -2.27 -0.41
N PHE A 51 -7.72 -1.43 -1.45
CA PHE A 51 -7.38 -1.89 -2.79
C PHE A 51 -5.89 -2.21 -2.89
N LEU A 52 -5.04 -1.42 -2.24
CA LEU A 52 -3.62 -1.73 -2.17
C LEU A 52 -3.39 -3.09 -1.51
N TYR A 53 -4.15 -3.41 -0.48
CA TYR A 53 -4.03 -4.70 0.16
C TYR A 53 -4.39 -5.83 -0.80
N ARG A 54 -5.45 -5.64 -1.60
CA ARG A 54 -5.81 -6.62 -2.61
C ARG A 54 -4.71 -6.79 -3.66
N LEU A 55 -4.14 -5.67 -4.09
CA LEU A 55 -3.04 -5.71 -5.04
C LEU A 55 -1.84 -6.46 -4.47
N SER A 56 -1.51 -6.19 -3.22
CA SER A 56 -0.36 -6.85 -2.60
C SER A 56 -0.59 -8.36 -2.51
N ALA A 57 -1.80 -8.78 -2.20
CA ALA A 57 -2.13 -10.20 -2.16
C ALA A 57 -2.00 -10.85 -3.54
N ALA A 58 -2.51 -10.17 -4.57
CA ALA A 58 -2.44 -10.68 -5.94
C ALA A 58 -1.00 -10.73 -6.45
N LEU A 59 -0.19 -9.78 -6.02
CA LEU A 59 1.21 -9.70 -6.41
C LEU A 59 2.12 -10.53 -5.49
N GLU A 60 1.55 -11.13 -4.46
CA GLU A 60 2.27 -12.00 -3.53
C GLU A 60 3.43 -11.28 -2.87
N CYS A 61 3.18 -10.06 -2.43
CA CYS A 61 4.19 -9.26 -1.74
C CYS A 61 3.56 -8.55 -0.56
N PRO A 62 4.37 -8.14 0.41
CA PRO A 62 3.83 -7.36 1.53
C PRO A 62 3.36 -6.01 1.05
N ILE A 63 2.30 -5.50 1.67
CA ILE A 63 1.74 -4.21 1.25
C ILE A 63 2.77 -3.09 1.36
N TYR A 64 3.66 -3.15 2.36
CA TYR A 64 4.64 -2.09 2.53
C TYR A 64 5.62 -2.00 1.35
N SER A 65 5.78 -3.08 0.58
CA SER A 65 6.67 -3.05 -0.57
C SER A 65 6.09 -2.26 -1.73
N LEU A 66 4.80 -1.95 -1.68
CA LEU A 66 4.15 -1.13 -2.69
C LEU A 66 4.16 0.34 -2.31
N LEU A 67 4.47 0.65 -1.07
CA LEU A 67 4.46 2.03 -0.58
C LEU A 67 5.79 2.70 -0.89
N PRO A 68 5.80 4.05 -0.91
CA PRO A 68 7.04 4.77 -1.22
C PRO A 68 8.14 4.40 -0.24
N SER A 69 9.31 4.10 -0.76
CA SER A 69 10.44 3.78 0.09
C SER A 69 11.36 4.97 0.21
N THR A 70 10.80 6.09 0.62
CA THR A 70 11.57 7.28 0.98
C THR A 70 12.13 7.15 2.38
N ALA A 71 11.91 6.00 2.97
CA ALA A 71 12.27 5.73 4.35
C ALA A 71 13.71 6.06 4.71
N PRO A 72 14.70 5.83 3.83
CA PRO A 72 16.08 6.11 4.25
C PRO A 72 16.32 7.55 4.62
N SER A 73 15.59 8.47 4.01
CA SER A 73 15.76 9.89 4.28
C SER A 73 14.83 10.40 5.37
N VAL A 74 13.93 9.55 5.85
CA VAL A 74 12.97 9.94 6.88
C VAL A 74 13.36 9.23 8.17
N SER A 75 13.72 10.03 9.18
CA SER A 75 14.10 9.45 10.46
C SER A 75 12.89 8.78 11.12
N THR A 76 13.19 7.78 11.95
CA THR A 76 12.15 7.12 12.72
C THR A 76 11.39 8.12 13.59
N SER A 77 12.10 9.09 14.15
CA SER A 77 11.45 10.08 14.99
C SER A 77 10.49 10.96 14.21
N PHE A 78 10.84 11.31 12.96
CA PHE A 78 9.93 12.07 12.14
C PHE A 78 8.65 11.28 11.85
N PHE A 79 8.81 10.00 11.49
CA PHE A 79 7.69 9.13 11.22
C PHE A 79 6.80 8.98 12.47
N SER A 80 7.43 8.82 13.63
CA SER A 80 6.71 8.68 14.90
C SER A 80 5.92 9.94 15.23
N GLN A 81 6.51 11.11 15.01
CA GLN A 81 5.84 12.37 15.26
C GLN A 81 4.66 12.57 14.33
N GLU A 82 4.83 12.27 13.06
CA GLU A 82 3.76 12.39 12.09
C GLU A 82 2.61 11.45 12.43
N LEU A 83 2.93 10.21 12.77
CA LEU A 83 1.92 9.23 13.14
C LEU A 83 1.17 9.67 14.39
N ALA A 84 1.89 10.16 15.41
CA ALA A 84 1.27 10.63 16.63
C ALA A 84 0.34 11.80 16.36
N SER A 85 0.75 12.71 15.47
CA SER A 85 -0.09 13.86 15.11
C SER A 85 -1.38 13.38 14.45
N GLN A 86 -1.28 12.42 13.55
CA GLN A 86 -2.45 11.85 12.89
C GLN A 86 -3.38 11.18 13.90
N LEU A 87 -2.81 10.42 14.82
CA LEU A 87 -3.60 9.73 15.83
C LEU A 87 -4.30 10.71 16.76
N ASN A 88 -3.65 11.83 17.09
CA ASN A 88 -4.23 12.82 17.98
C ASN A 88 -5.45 13.50 17.35
N SER A 89 -5.54 13.54 16.04
CA SER A 89 -6.69 14.13 15.37
C SER A 89 -7.85 13.15 15.19
N CYS A 90 -7.64 11.89 15.58
CA CYS A 90 -8.68 10.87 15.49
C CYS A 90 -9.56 10.89 16.73
N THR A 91 -10.82 10.49 16.57
CA THR A 91 -11.71 10.27 17.71
C THR A 91 -11.22 9.02 18.48
N PRO A 92 -11.62 8.88 19.75
CA PRO A 92 -11.25 7.67 20.50
C PRO A 92 -11.71 6.38 19.81
N GLN A 93 -12.88 6.41 19.16
CA GLN A 93 -13.37 5.26 18.42
C GLN A 93 -12.47 4.93 17.24
N GLN A 94 -12.05 5.96 16.51
CA GLN A 94 -11.14 5.78 15.39
C GLN A 94 -9.79 5.25 15.83
N GLN A 95 -9.28 5.76 16.95
CA GLN A 95 -8.02 5.28 17.49
C GLN A 95 -8.10 3.81 17.86
N GLN A 96 -9.21 3.41 18.47
CA GLN A 96 -9.38 2.02 18.86
C GLN A 96 -9.46 1.11 17.64
N PHE A 97 -10.20 1.55 16.62
CA PHE A 97 -10.30 0.80 15.38
C PHE A 97 -8.91 0.66 14.74
N LEU A 98 -8.15 1.74 14.71
CA LEU A 98 -6.83 1.72 14.10
C LEU A 98 -5.90 0.78 14.85
N MET A 99 -5.94 0.79 16.17
CA MET A 99 -5.10 -0.12 16.96
C MET A 99 -5.48 -1.57 16.71
N SER A 100 -6.77 -1.85 16.59
CA SER A 100 -7.22 -3.20 16.25
C SER A 100 -6.72 -3.62 14.88
N PHE A 101 -6.78 -2.69 13.91
CA PHE A 101 -6.27 -2.97 12.56
C PHE A 101 -4.78 -3.25 12.59
N ILE A 102 -4.02 -2.45 13.31
CA ILE A 102 -2.57 -2.63 13.40
C ILE A 102 -2.25 -3.99 14.02
N SER A 103 -2.95 -4.36 15.09
CA SER A 103 -2.73 -5.66 15.72
C SER A 103 -3.02 -6.80 14.76
N TRP A 104 -4.13 -6.69 14.04
CA TRP A 104 -4.48 -7.70 13.04
C TRP A 104 -3.42 -7.77 11.95
N PHE A 105 -3.01 -6.61 11.46
CA PHE A 105 -2.03 -6.52 10.38
C PHE A 105 -0.70 -7.16 10.78
N LEU A 106 -0.25 -6.89 12.00
CA LEU A 106 1.01 -7.44 12.48
C LEU A 106 0.95 -8.96 12.58
N GLN A 107 -0.20 -9.50 12.95
CA GLN A 107 -0.38 -10.94 12.97
C GLN A 107 -0.31 -11.53 11.57
N GLN A 108 -0.89 -10.83 10.59
CA GLN A 108 -0.86 -11.30 9.22
C GLN A 108 0.53 -11.20 8.60
N SER A 109 1.34 -10.27 9.08
CA SER A 109 2.67 -10.07 8.53
C SER A 109 3.70 -11.04 9.10
N THR A 110 3.32 -11.84 10.10
CA THR A 110 4.23 -12.81 10.70
C THR A 110 4.88 -13.72 9.67
N PRO A 111 4.15 -14.25 8.67
CA PRO A 111 4.77 -15.09 7.64
C PRO A 111 5.83 -14.37 6.81
N PHE A 112 5.76 -13.04 6.76
CA PHE A 112 6.71 -12.27 5.96
C PHE A 112 8.03 -12.04 6.69
N SER A 113 8.06 -12.26 7.98
CA SER A 113 9.28 -12.02 8.76
C SER A 113 10.27 -13.17 8.66
N GLU A 114 9.88 -14.22 8.00
CA GLU A 114 10.73 -15.35 7.75
C GLU A 114 11.24 -15.31 6.32
#